data_f80d65e6902d35ed8562230d7b50afa7
#
_entry.id   f80d65e6902d35ed8562230d7b50afa7
#
_cell.length_a   1.000
_cell.length_b   1.000
_cell.length_c   1.000
_cell.angle_alpha   90.00
_cell.angle_beta   90.00
_cell.angle_gamma   90.00
#
_symmetry.space_group_name_H-M   'P 1'
#
loop_
_entity.id
_entity.type
_entity.pdbx_description
1 polymer ?
#
loop_
_entity_poly.entity_id
_entity_poly.type
_entity_poly.pdbx_seq_one_letter_code
_entity_poly.pdbx_strand_id
1 'polypeptide(L)'
;MSLTIEHLTGGYGHIPVLKDINFDVKSGEMVGLIGLNGAGKSTTIKNIIGLLTPQKGKIMIDGETLQQAPEEYRKKIGYIPETPSLYEELTLKEHIEVTALAYDIPLEEAFKRAEPLLKTFRLDNKLEWFPANFSKGMKQKVMVLCAFLIEPSLYIIDEPFLGLDPLAIHALLELMDTMRKQGAAILMSTHILATAEKYCDRFVVLHEGKLRANCTMAELRAEFNLPESSLDDIYLALTKEEKVG
;
A
#
# COMPACT_ATOMS: atom_id res chain seq x y z
N MET A 1 -0.02 -6.39 16.02
CA MET A 1 1.06 -6.58 15.00
C MET A 1 0.32 -6.84 13.71
N SER A 2 0.32 -5.93 12.74
CA SER A 2 -0.60 -6.12 11.59
C SER A 2 -0.03 -6.98 10.47
N LEU A 3 1.20 -6.74 9.99
CA LEU A 3 1.82 -7.55 8.93
C LEU A 3 3.14 -8.14 9.40
N THR A 4 3.36 -9.42 9.14
CA THR A 4 4.65 -10.09 9.37
C THR A 4 5.02 -10.91 8.13
N ILE A 5 6.23 -10.72 7.64
CA ILE A 5 6.81 -11.46 6.52
C ILE A 5 8.08 -12.15 6.99
N GLU A 6 8.11 -13.48 6.88
CA GLU A 6 9.21 -14.34 7.31
C GLU A 6 9.73 -15.16 6.13
N HIS A 7 11.00 -14.97 5.80
CA HIS A 7 11.75 -15.75 4.79
C HIS A 7 11.06 -15.82 3.42
N LEU A 8 10.37 -14.73 3.01
CA LEU A 8 9.60 -14.69 1.77
C LEU A 8 10.53 -14.83 0.55
N THR A 9 10.34 -15.90 -0.17
CA THR A 9 10.85 -16.11 -1.52
C THR A 9 9.66 -16.26 -2.44
N GLY A 10 9.58 -15.47 -3.50
CA GLY A 10 8.43 -15.45 -4.38
C GLY A 10 8.75 -14.79 -5.73
N GLY A 11 7.89 -15.04 -6.71
CA GLY A 11 8.07 -14.53 -8.08
C GLY A 11 7.02 -15.07 -9.02
N TYR A 12 7.35 -15.14 -10.31
CA TYR A 12 6.44 -15.59 -11.36
C TYR A 12 6.84 -16.99 -11.83
N GLY A 13 5.92 -17.94 -11.70
CA GLY A 13 6.20 -19.35 -11.98
C GLY A 13 7.33 -19.87 -11.09
N HIS A 14 8.39 -20.39 -11.70
CA HIS A 14 9.57 -20.93 -10.97
C HIS A 14 10.71 -19.90 -10.82
N ILE A 15 10.55 -18.68 -11.33
CA ILE A 15 11.60 -17.65 -11.29
C ILE A 15 11.41 -16.80 -10.04
N PRO A 16 12.30 -16.89 -9.03
CA PRO A 16 12.21 -16.06 -7.83
C PRO A 16 12.64 -14.62 -8.14
N VAL A 17 11.75 -13.68 -7.86
CA VAL A 17 12.04 -12.23 -7.88
C VAL A 17 12.49 -11.79 -6.48
N LEU A 18 11.83 -12.31 -5.44
CA LEU A 18 12.12 -12.02 -4.04
C LEU A 18 12.99 -13.14 -3.45
N LYS A 19 13.98 -12.75 -2.66
CA LYS A 19 15.00 -13.66 -2.11
C LYS A 19 15.13 -13.43 -0.60
N ASP A 20 14.46 -14.24 0.20
CA ASP A 20 14.55 -14.24 1.67
C ASP A 20 14.20 -12.89 2.32
N ILE A 21 13.04 -12.33 1.97
CA ILE A 21 12.58 -11.05 2.49
C ILE A 21 11.97 -11.25 3.88
N ASN A 22 12.41 -10.42 4.83
CA ASN A 22 11.97 -10.44 6.22
C ASN A 22 11.68 -9.01 6.69
N PHE A 23 10.43 -8.69 7.01
CA PHE A 23 10.04 -7.43 7.66
C PHE A 23 8.64 -7.53 8.27
N ASP A 24 8.30 -6.55 9.06
CA ASP A 24 6.99 -6.39 9.68
C ASP A 24 6.44 -4.97 9.46
N VAL A 25 5.14 -4.79 9.65
CA VAL A 25 4.48 -3.48 9.78
C VAL A 25 3.61 -3.53 11.02
N LYS A 26 3.86 -2.64 11.97
CA LYS A 26 3.15 -2.61 13.25
C LYS A 26 1.83 -1.85 13.12
N SER A 27 0.89 -2.17 14.00
CA SER A 27 -0.32 -1.38 14.19
C SER A 27 0.04 0.09 14.50
N GLY A 28 -0.58 1.03 13.82
CA GLY A 28 -0.30 2.46 13.96
C GLY A 28 1.01 2.93 13.31
N GLU A 29 1.64 2.10 12.47
CA GLU A 29 2.87 2.42 11.77
C GLU A 29 2.61 2.61 10.26
N MET A 30 3.31 3.58 9.66
CA MET A 30 3.37 3.76 8.21
C MET A 30 4.78 3.41 7.71
N VAL A 31 4.89 2.34 6.92
CA VAL A 31 6.15 1.85 6.37
C VAL A 31 6.22 2.13 4.87
N GLY A 32 7.29 2.76 4.44
CA GLY A 32 7.60 2.98 3.03
C GLY A 32 8.34 1.77 2.43
N LEU A 33 7.72 1.09 1.47
CA LEU A 33 8.37 0.06 0.66
C LEU A 33 9.03 0.73 -0.54
N ILE A 34 10.33 0.95 -0.47
CA ILE A 34 11.08 1.74 -1.45
C ILE A 34 12.06 0.88 -2.25
N GLY A 35 12.32 1.31 -3.47
CA GLY A 35 13.24 0.65 -4.40
C GLY A 35 12.99 1.08 -5.84
N LEU A 36 13.97 0.91 -6.71
CA LEU A 36 13.83 1.18 -8.16
C LEU A 36 12.79 0.26 -8.81
N ASN A 37 12.44 0.57 -10.05
CA ASN A 37 11.63 -0.32 -10.88
C ASN A 37 12.35 -1.66 -11.04
N GLY A 38 11.61 -2.76 -10.83
CA GLY A 38 12.19 -4.11 -10.82
C GLY A 38 12.81 -4.55 -9.49
N ALA A 39 12.87 -3.70 -8.45
CA ALA A 39 13.42 -4.07 -7.14
C ALA A 39 12.62 -5.16 -6.39
N GLY A 40 11.36 -5.41 -6.78
CA GLY A 40 10.50 -6.42 -6.17
C GLY A 40 9.30 -5.86 -5.40
N LYS A 41 9.08 -4.54 -5.35
CA LYS A 41 7.97 -3.91 -4.60
C LYS A 41 6.61 -4.50 -4.94
N SER A 42 6.19 -4.42 -6.20
CA SER A 42 4.88 -4.92 -6.64
C SER A 42 4.78 -6.45 -6.52
N THR A 43 5.90 -7.18 -6.63
CA THR A 43 5.92 -8.64 -6.37
C THR A 43 5.68 -8.91 -4.88
N THR A 44 6.26 -8.13 -3.97
CA THR A 44 6.01 -8.22 -2.54
C THR A 44 4.54 -7.96 -2.23
N ILE A 45 3.97 -6.87 -2.75
CA ILE A 45 2.56 -6.53 -2.60
C ILE A 45 1.66 -7.66 -3.11
N LYS A 46 1.92 -8.19 -4.31
CA LYS A 46 1.11 -9.29 -4.89
C LYS A 46 1.16 -10.58 -4.06
N ASN A 47 2.29 -10.88 -3.40
CA ASN A 47 2.36 -11.98 -2.44
C ASN A 47 1.53 -11.69 -1.19
N ILE A 48 1.57 -10.47 -0.64
CA ILE A 48 0.81 -10.10 0.56
C ILE A 48 -0.69 -10.18 0.30
N ILE A 49 -1.18 -9.61 -0.81
CA ILE A 49 -2.63 -9.62 -1.13
C ILE A 49 -3.12 -10.97 -1.70
N GLY A 50 -2.23 -11.95 -1.86
CA GLY A 50 -2.58 -13.30 -2.30
C GLY A 50 -2.79 -13.46 -3.81
N LEU A 51 -2.33 -12.52 -4.63
CA LEU A 51 -2.30 -12.65 -6.09
C LEU A 51 -1.15 -13.53 -6.59
N LEU A 52 -0.10 -13.67 -5.78
CA LEU A 52 0.99 -14.62 -5.98
C LEU A 52 1.12 -15.51 -4.73
N THR A 53 1.40 -16.78 -4.94
CA THR A 53 1.68 -17.71 -3.85
C THR A 53 3.18 -17.69 -3.54
N PRO A 54 3.59 -17.47 -2.28
CA PRO A 54 4.98 -17.60 -1.87
C PRO A 54 5.56 -18.97 -2.25
N GLN A 55 6.76 -18.98 -2.81
CA GLN A 55 7.51 -20.23 -3.07
C GLN A 55 8.11 -20.77 -1.78
N LYS A 56 8.53 -19.87 -0.87
CA LYS A 56 9.00 -20.19 0.49
C LYS A 56 8.62 -19.04 1.44
N GLY A 57 8.67 -19.34 2.73
CA GLY A 57 8.40 -18.37 3.78
C GLY A 57 6.92 -18.26 4.13
N LYS A 58 6.59 -17.24 4.92
CA LYS A 58 5.27 -17.07 5.51
C LYS A 58 4.88 -15.58 5.51
N ILE A 59 3.61 -15.30 5.24
CA ILE A 59 3.01 -13.98 5.36
C ILE A 59 1.82 -14.10 6.31
N MET A 60 1.78 -13.26 7.33
CA MET A 60 0.72 -13.23 8.32
C MET A 60 0.17 -11.81 8.47
N ILE A 61 -1.15 -11.69 8.58
CA ILE A 61 -1.83 -10.47 8.99
C ILE A 61 -2.56 -10.78 10.30
N ASP A 62 -2.19 -10.06 11.36
CA ASP A 62 -2.68 -10.29 12.72
C ASP A 62 -2.57 -11.76 13.17
N GLY A 63 -1.44 -12.41 12.80
CA GLY A 63 -1.13 -13.78 13.15
C GLY A 63 -1.74 -14.86 12.24
N GLU A 64 -2.58 -14.50 11.29
CA GLU A 64 -3.25 -15.42 10.36
C GLU A 64 -2.61 -15.40 8.97
N THR A 65 -2.51 -16.58 8.35
CA THR A 65 -2.07 -16.70 6.95
C THR A 65 -3.27 -16.82 6.01
N LEU A 66 -3.05 -16.49 4.74
CA LEU A 66 -4.08 -16.66 3.69
C LEU A 66 -4.57 -18.10 3.56
N GLN A 67 -3.70 -19.09 3.82
CA GLN A 67 -4.06 -20.51 3.71
C GLN A 67 -4.93 -20.98 4.89
N GLN A 68 -4.74 -20.43 6.08
CA GLN A 68 -5.48 -20.80 7.28
C GLN A 68 -6.88 -20.19 7.33
N ALA A 69 -7.00 -18.92 6.95
CA ALA A 69 -8.25 -18.16 7.04
C ALA A 69 -8.38 -17.19 5.83
N PRO A 70 -8.68 -17.70 4.62
CA PRO A 70 -8.62 -16.89 3.39
C PRO A 70 -9.57 -15.69 3.38
N GLU A 71 -10.78 -15.83 3.93
CA GLU A 71 -11.75 -14.75 3.98
C GLU A 71 -11.36 -13.70 5.01
N GLU A 72 -11.06 -14.10 6.25
CA GLU A 72 -10.64 -13.22 7.32
C GLU A 72 -9.36 -12.49 7.00
N TYR A 73 -8.41 -13.18 6.35
CA TYR A 73 -7.15 -12.57 5.90
C TYR A 73 -7.41 -11.42 4.91
N ARG A 74 -8.28 -11.64 3.90
CA ARG A 74 -8.58 -10.63 2.87
C ARG A 74 -9.38 -9.45 3.44
N LYS A 75 -10.29 -9.69 4.37
CA LYS A 75 -11.07 -8.62 5.04
C LYS A 75 -10.21 -7.66 5.85
N LYS A 76 -9.01 -8.07 6.25
CA LYS A 76 -8.05 -7.21 6.96
C LYS A 76 -7.29 -6.26 6.04
N ILE A 77 -7.43 -6.36 4.71
CA ILE A 77 -6.64 -5.59 3.73
C ILE A 77 -7.51 -4.56 3.02
N GLY A 78 -7.09 -3.30 3.05
CA GLY A 78 -7.50 -2.26 2.12
C GLY A 78 -6.42 -2.06 1.07
N TYR A 79 -6.70 -2.40 -0.18
CA TYR A 79 -5.71 -2.33 -1.26
C TYR A 79 -6.00 -1.21 -2.25
N ILE A 80 -5.00 -0.37 -2.48
CA ILE A 80 -5.03 0.66 -3.54
C ILE A 80 -3.93 0.31 -4.54
N PRO A 81 -4.29 -0.13 -5.76
CA PRO A 81 -3.32 -0.45 -6.81
C PRO A 81 -2.74 0.81 -7.48
N GLU A 82 -1.56 0.68 -8.08
CA GLU A 82 -0.93 1.71 -8.91
C GLU A 82 -1.84 2.14 -10.09
N THR A 83 -2.49 1.17 -10.73
CA THR A 83 -3.43 1.44 -11.82
C THR A 83 -4.85 1.12 -11.37
N PRO A 84 -5.77 2.10 -11.39
CA PRO A 84 -7.14 1.87 -10.98
C PRO A 84 -7.80 0.79 -11.84
N SER A 85 -8.43 -0.18 -11.17
CA SER A 85 -9.21 -1.25 -11.80
C SER A 85 -10.63 -1.19 -11.23
N LEU A 86 -11.56 -0.70 -12.03
CA LEU A 86 -12.97 -0.59 -11.69
C LEU A 86 -13.80 -1.51 -12.59
N TYR A 87 -14.95 -1.92 -12.13
CA TYR A 87 -15.95 -2.63 -12.95
C TYR A 87 -16.61 -1.63 -13.88
N GLU A 88 -16.37 -1.73 -15.18
CA GLU A 88 -16.85 -0.75 -16.17
C GLU A 88 -18.38 -0.71 -16.27
N GLU A 89 -19.07 -1.77 -15.84
CA GLU A 89 -20.52 -1.93 -15.85
C GLU A 89 -21.20 -1.42 -14.56
N LEU A 90 -20.43 -1.03 -13.55
CA LEU A 90 -20.97 -0.53 -12.29
C LEU A 90 -20.79 0.97 -12.16
N THR A 91 -21.80 1.65 -11.64
CA THR A 91 -21.74 3.06 -11.24
C THR A 91 -20.86 3.25 -10.00
N LEU A 92 -20.48 4.48 -9.66
CA LEU A 92 -19.78 4.77 -8.41
C LEU A 92 -20.57 4.28 -7.18
N LYS A 93 -21.89 4.47 -7.18
CA LYS A 93 -22.78 3.98 -6.12
C LYS A 93 -22.67 2.47 -5.98
N GLU A 94 -22.78 1.74 -7.08
CA GLU A 94 -22.68 0.28 -7.09
C GLU A 94 -21.29 -0.23 -6.68
N HIS A 95 -20.20 0.53 -6.97
CA HIS A 95 -18.87 0.21 -6.42
C HIS A 95 -18.84 0.28 -4.89
N ILE A 96 -19.50 1.28 -4.29
CA ILE A 96 -19.66 1.38 -2.83
C ILE A 96 -20.44 0.16 -2.31
N GLU A 97 -21.57 -0.18 -2.97
CA GLU A 97 -22.44 -1.29 -2.58
C GLU A 97 -21.72 -2.65 -2.67
N VAL A 98 -21.00 -2.90 -3.78
CA VAL A 98 -20.22 -4.14 -3.95
C VAL A 98 -19.06 -4.21 -2.93
N THR A 99 -18.40 -3.09 -2.65
CA THR A 99 -17.38 -3.05 -1.61
C THR A 99 -17.96 -3.37 -0.24
N ALA A 100 -19.10 -2.76 0.10
CA ALA A 100 -19.78 -3.03 1.36
C ALA A 100 -20.17 -4.50 1.50
N LEU A 101 -20.73 -5.09 0.43
CA LEU A 101 -21.12 -6.51 0.39
C LEU A 101 -19.91 -7.43 0.58
N ALA A 102 -18.78 -7.13 -0.09
CA ALA A 102 -17.56 -7.96 -0.02
C ALA A 102 -16.91 -7.97 1.38
N TYR A 103 -17.16 -6.93 2.18
CA TYR A 103 -16.60 -6.76 3.53
C TYR A 103 -17.65 -6.88 4.64
N ASP A 104 -18.86 -7.37 4.34
CA ASP A 104 -19.98 -7.55 5.29
C ASP A 104 -20.36 -6.24 6.03
N ILE A 105 -20.25 -5.09 5.35
CA ILE A 105 -20.61 -3.79 5.90
C ILE A 105 -22.08 -3.51 5.54
N PRO A 106 -22.97 -3.19 6.50
CA PRO A 106 -24.32 -2.76 6.20
C PRO A 106 -24.33 -1.54 5.26
N LEU A 107 -25.20 -1.51 4.24
CA LEU A 107 -25.22 -0.44 3.23
C LEU A 107 -25.38 0.96 3.85
N GLU A 108 -26.23 1.10 4.86
CA GLU A 108 -26.41 2.38 5.57
C GLU A 108 -25.09 2.87 6.18
N GLU A 109 -24.34 1.99 6.82
CA GLU A 109 -23.03 2.31 7.39
C GLU A 109 -21.99 2.62 6.31
N ALA A 110 -22.01 1.85 5.21
CA ALA A 110 -21.11 2.08 4.07
C ALA A 110 -21.32 3.48 3.46
N PHE A 111 -22.56 3.88 3.21
CA PHE A 111 -22.84 5.22 2.69
C PHE A 111 -22.53 6.33 3.70
N LYS A 112 -22.73 6.10 4.99
CA LYS A 112 -22.31 7.02 6.06
C LYS A 112 -20.81 7.25 6.07
N ARG A 113 -20.01 6.17 5.92
CA ARG A 113 -18.54 6.27 5.80
C ARG A 113 -18.11 6.89 4.48
N ALA A 114 -18.82 6.59 3.39
CA ALA A 114 -18.51 7.13 2.06
C ALA A 114 -18.79 8.63 1.94
N GLU A 115 -19.79 9.17 2.63
CA GLU A 115 -20.23 10.57 2.48
C GLU A 115 -19.09 11.60 2.66
N PRO A 116 -18.28 11.58 3.74
CA PRO A 116 -17.15 12.48 3.89
C PRO A 116 -16.08 12.26 2.81
N LEU A 117 -15.82 11.03 2.39
CA LEU A 117 -14.85 10.70 1.34
C LEU A 117 -15.31 11.22 -0.04
N LEU A 118 -16.59 11.07 -0.36
CA LEU A 118 -17.20 11.60 -1.58
C LEU A 118 -17.02 13.12 -1.68
N LYS A 119 -17.28 13.84 -0.59
CA LYS A 119 -17.08 15.31 -0.53
C LYS A 119 -15.61 15.68 -0.67
N THR A 120 -14.73 15.01 0.06
CA THR A 120 -13.26 15.24 0.02
C THR A 120 -12.69 15.07 -1.38
N PHE A 121 -13.11 14.04 -2.11
CA PHE A 121 -12.64 13.75 -3.47
C PHE A 121 -13.50 14.41 -4.57
N ARG A 122 -14.54 15.18 -4.21
CA ARG A 122 -15.47 15.85 -5.15
C ARG A 122 -16.18 14.86 -6.08
N LEU A 123 -16.65 13.77 -5.52
CA LEU A 123 -17.37 12.69 -6.19
C LEU A 123 -18.85 12.62 -5.79
N ASP A 124 -19.31 13.50 -4.87
CA ASP A 124 -20.63 13.50 -4.27
C ASP A 124 -21.79 13.66 -5.29
N ASN A 125 -21.55 14.36 -6.40
CA ASN A 125 -22.52 14.53 -7.48
C ASN A 125 -22.35 13.54 -8.65
N LYS A 126 -21.63 12.42 -8.45
CA LYS A 126 -21.24 11.48 -9.50
C LYS A 126 -21.61 10.03 -9.18
N LEU A 127 -22.49 9.83 -8.20
CA LEU A 127 -22.87 8.47 -7.74
C LEU A 127 -23.42 7.58 -8.86
N GLU A 128 -24.16 8.17 -9.80
CA GLU A 128 -24.73 7.46 -10.95
C GLU A 128 -23.80 7.40 -12.18
N TRP A 129 -22.55 7.85 -12.05
CA TRP A 129 -21.60 7.83 -13.17
C TRP A 129 -20.88 6.49 -13.25
N PHE A 130 -20.67 6.03 -14.51
CA PHE A 130 -19.87 4.86 -14.83
C PHE A 130 -18.38 5.22 -14.99
N PRO A 131 -17.45 4.26 -14.81
CA PRO A 131 -16.01 4.47 -14.98
C PRO A 131 -15.61 5.03 -16.35
N ALA A 132 -16.38 4.75 -17.41
CA ALA A 132 -16.16 5.29 -18.75
C ALA A 132 -16.22 6.85 -18.77
N ASN A 133 -16.95 7.46 -17.82
CA ASN A 133 -17.07 8.91 -17.70
C ASN A 133 -16.01 9.53 -16.76
N PHE A 134 -15.12 8.71 -16.19
CA PHE A 134 -14.10 9.16 -15.24
C PHE A 134 -12.73 9.34 -15.91
N SER A 135 -12.05 10.43 -15.58
CA SER A 135 -10.63 10.57 -15.84
C SER A 135 -9.83 9.53 -15.03
N LYS A 136 -8.56 9.28 -15.40
CA LYS A 136 -7.67 8.38 -14.64
C LYS A 136 -7.61 8.78 -13.16
N GLY A 137 -7.47 10.08 -12.86
CA GLY A 137 -7.44 10.57 -11.48
C GLY A 137 -8.75 10.38 -10.73
N MET A 138 -9.91 10.48 -11.42
CA MET A 138 -11.21 10.17 -10.80
C MET A 138 -11.33 8.68 -10.51
N LYS A 139 -10.91 7.79 -11.41
CA LYS A 139 -10.87 6.35 -11.16
C LYS A 139 -9.99 6.02 -9.94
N GLN A 140 -8.84 6.70 -9.81
CA GLN A 140 -7.96 6.54 -8.63
C GLN A 140 -8.66 6.99 -7.34
N LYS A 141 -9.38 8.13 -7.35
CA LYS A 141 -10.16 8.60 -6.21
C LYS A 141 -11.25 7.61 -5.79
N VAL A 142 -11.90 6.92 -6.75
CA VAL A 142 -12.87 5.86 -6.46
C VAL A 142 -12.19 4.67 -5.77
N MET A 143 -11.01 4.23 -6.24
CA MET A 143 -10.25 3.16 -5.59
C MET A 143 -9.87 3.54 -4.16
N VAL A 144 -9.41 4.77 -3.94
CA VAL A 144 -9.11 5.31 -2.60
C VAL A 144 -10.37 5.27 -1.73
N LEU A 145 -11.50 5.79 -2.23
CA LEU A 145 -12.76 5.80 -1.49
C LEU A 145 -13.16 4.37 -1.05
N CYS A 146 -13.16 3.41 -1.97
CA CYS A 146 -13.51 2.01 -1.65
C CYS A 146 -12.55 1.40 -0.63
N ALA A 147 -11.25 1.66 -0.72
CA ALA A 147 -10.27 1.12 0.22
C ALA A 147 -10.40 1.73 1.64
N PHE A 148 -10.73 3.03 1.74
CA PHE A 148 -10.89 3.69 3.04
C PHE A 148 -12.27 3.48 3.66
N LEU A 149 -13.29 3.15 2.85
CA LEU A 149 -14.64 2.80 3.30
C LEU A 149 -14.65 1.60 4.26
N ILE A 150 -13.76 0.63 4.04
CA ILE A 150 -13.75 -0.65 4.77
C ILE A 150 -13.06 -0.57 6.14
N GLU A 151 -12.23 0.44 6.39
CA GLU A 151 -11.48 0.64 7.64
C GLU A 151 -10.73 -0.64 8.11
N PRO A 152 -9.85 -1.22 7.27
CA PRO A 152 -9.15 -2.47 7.57
C PRO A 152 -8.03 -2.26 8.59
N SER A 153 -7.48 -3.34 9.15
CA SER A 153 -6.30 -3.28 10.02
C SER A 153 -5.00 -2.98 9.26
N LEU A 154 -4.95 -3.27 7.94
CA LEU A 154 -3.79 -3.07 7.08
C LEU A 154 -4.18 -2.41 5.76
N TYR A 155 -3.60 -1.26 5.47
CA TYR A 155 -3.65 -0.65 4.15
C TYR A 155 -2.40 -1.01 3.36
N ILE A 156 -2.58 -1.48 2.12
CA ILE A 156 -1.51 -1.68 1.14
C ILE A 156 -1.76 -0.73 -0.02
N ILE A 157 -0.81 0.17 -0.25
CA ILE A 157 -0.99 1.29 -1.17
C ILE A 157 0.18 1.29 -2.15
N ASP A 158 -0.11 0.98 -3.42
CA ASP A 158 0.91 0.85 -4.47
C ASP A 158 0.93 2.11 -5.33
N GLU A 159 2.00 2.93 -5.23
CA GLU A 159 2.24 4.16 -5.99
C GLU A 159 1.02 5.11 -6.04
N PRO A 160 0.45 5.52 -4.90
CA PRO A 160 -0.90 6.10 -4.81
C PRO A 160 -1.07 7.48 -5.45
N PHE A 161 0.02 8.18 -5.73
CA PHE A 161 -0.03 9.59 -6.13
C PHE A 161 -0.18 9.79 -7.64
N LEU A 162 -0.01 8.73 -8.42
CA LEU A 162 -0.10 8.79 -9.88
C LEU A 162 -1.50 9.17 -10.35
N GLY A 163 -1.59 10.29 -11.05
CA GLY A 163 -2.84 10.78 -11.64
C GLY A 163 -3.74 11.57 -10.68
N LEU A 164 -3.38 11.72 -9.41
CA LEU A 164 -4.08 12.59 -8.47
C LEU A 164 -3.62 14.04 -8.61
N ASP A 165 -4.54 14.97 -8.44
CA ASP A 165 -4.23 16.38 -8.30
C ASP A 165 -3.67 16.68 -6.89
N PRO A 166 -2.95 17.82 -6.70
CA PRO A 166 -2.31 18.13 -5.41
C PRO A 166 -3.26 18.14 -4.20
N LEU A 167 -4.53 18.55 -4.39
CA LEU A 167 -5.52 18.55 -3.31
C LEU A 167 -5.91 17.11 -2.93
N ALA A 168 -6.08 16.23 -3.92
CA ALA A 168 -6.39 14.82 -3.68
C ALA A 168 -5.20 14.08 -3.03
N ILE A 169 -3.95 14.41 -3.40
CA ILE A 169 -2.75 13.88 -2.74
C ILE A 169 -2.75 14.29 -1.26
N HIS A 170 -2.98 15.58 -0.97
CA HIS A 170 -3.03 16.06 0.42
C HIS A 170 -4.12 15.35 1.22
N ALA A 171 -5.33 15.25 0.66
CA ALA A 171 -6.44 14.56 1.30
C ALA A 171 -6.15 13.08 1.56
N LEU A 172 -5.51 12.38 0.62
CA LEU A 172 -5.10 10.98 0.80
C LEU A 172 -4.10 10.84 1.95
N LEU A 173 -3.10 11.72 2.01
CA LEU A 173 -2.09 11.70 3.09
C LEU A 173 -2.72 11.98 4.46
N GLU A 174 -3.68 12.89 4.55
CA GLU A 174 -4.43 13.14 5.80
C GLU A 174 -5.29 11.92 6.20
N LEU A 175 -5.93 11.25 5.25
CA LEU A 175 -6.67 10.01 5.51
C LEU A 175 -5.74 8.91 6.02
N MET A 176 -4.59 8.72 5.37
CA MET A 176 -3.58 7.74 5.81
C MET A 176 -3.12 8.02 7.24
N ASP A 177 -2.78 9.28 7.55
CA ASP A 177 -2.36 9.66 8.91
C ASP A 177 -3.48 9.47 9.94
N THR A 178 -4.73 9.75 9.56
CA THR A 178 -5.90 9.53 10.41
C THR A 178 -6.07 8.04 10.73
N MET A 179 -6.05 7.16 9.72
CA MET A 179 -6.18 5.71 9.91
C MET A 179 -5.01 5.15 10.72
N ARG A 180 -3.78 5.61 10.46
CA ARG A 180 -2.59 5.26 11.25
C ARG A 180 -2.78 5.60 12.73
N LYS A 181 -3.25 6.82 13.05
CA LYS A 181 -3.54 7.25 14.43
C LYS A 181 -4.65 6.44 15.10
N GLN A 182 -5.58 5.89 14.32
CA GLN A 182 -6.62 4.98 14.81
C GLN A 182 -6.11 3.53 14.98
N GLY A 183 -4.86 3.26 14.65
CA GLY A 183 -4.21 1.97 14.87
C GLY A 183 -4.06 1.09 13.62
N ALA A 184 -4.49 1.55 12.45
CA ALA A 184 -4.24 0.81 11.22
C ALA A 184 -2.75 0.80 10.85
N ALA A 185 -2.26 -0.31 10.31
CA ALA A 185 -0.94 -0.40 9.71
C ALA A 185 -1.01 0.05 8.25
N ILE A 186 0.03 0.70 7.75
CA ILE A 186 0.09 1.15 6.36
C ILE A 186 1.42 0.73 5.74
N LEU A 187 1.35 -0.03 4.65
CA LEU A 187 2.48 -0.32 3.78
C LEU A 187 2.28 0.44 2.46
N MET A 188 3.08 1.46 2.22
CA MET A 188 3.01 2.29 1.02
C MET A 188 4.23 2.07 0.14
N SER A 189 4.04 1.60 -1.10
CA SER A 189 5.12 1.63 -2.07
C SER A 189 5.19 2.99 -2.75
N THR A 190 6.39 3.50 -2.95
CA THR A 190 6.61 4.69 -3.77
C THR A 190 8.03 4.77 -4.30
N HIS A 191 8.18 5.40 -5.45
CA HIS A 191 9.47 5.83 -6.00
C HIS A 191 9.76 7.31 -5.72
N ILE A 192 8.81 8.05 -5.08
CA ILE A 192 8.98 9.46 -4.68
C ILE A 192 9.52 9.47 -3.24
N LEU A 193 10.85 9.37 -3.13
CA LEU A 193 11.52 9.19 -1.83
C LEU A 193 11.29 10.37 -0.88
N ALA A 194 11.23 11.60 -1.38
CA ALA A 194 10.91 12.78 -0.57
C ALA A 194 9.55 12.69 0.13
N THR A 195 8.56 12.06 -0.51
CA THR A 195 7.24 11.83 0.11
C THR A 195 7.34 10.74 1.18
N ALA A 196 8.05 9.65 0.89
CA ALA A 196 8.28 8.60 1.87
C ALA A 196 9.00 9.15 3.11
N GLU A 197 10.08 9.92 2.93
CA GLU A 197 10.84 10.54 4.02
C GLU A 197 9.97 11.41 4.95
N LYS A 198 8.99 12.13 4.37
CA LYS A 198 8.14 13.04 5.12
C LYS A 198 7.05 12.34 5.92
N TYR A 199 6.51 11.23 5.42
CA TYR A 199 5.27 10.64 5.96
C TYR A 199 5.45 9.25 6.56
N CYS A 200 6.49 8.49 6.18
CA CYS A 200 6.73 7.16 6.71
C CYS A 200 7.55 7.20 8.01
N ASP A 201 7.20 6.34 8.93
CA ASP A 201 7.92 6.16 10.20
C ASP A 201 9.21 5.34 9.99
N ARG A 202 9.17 4.39 9.04
CA ARG A 202 10.25 3.45 8.74
C ARG A 202 10.26 3.07 7.25
N PHE A 203 11.39 2.58 6.78
CA PHE A 203 11.61 2.21 5.37
C PHE A 203 12.04 0.76 5.24
N VAL A 204 11.41 0.05 4.33
CA VAL A 204 11.83 -1.25 3.82
C VAL A 204 12.42 -1.01 2.44
N VAL A 205 13.75 -1.08 2.33
CA VAL A 205 14.48 -0.81 1.09
C VAL A 205 14.72 -2.13 0.36
N LEU A 206 14.17 -2.23 -0.85
CA LEU A 206 14.38 -3.38 -1.72
C LEU A 206 15.34 -3.03 -2.87
N HIS A 207 16.25 -3.95 -3.16
CA HIS A 207 17.11 -3.89 -4.33
C HIS A 207 17.35 -5.30 -4.89
N GLU A 208 17.11 -5.51 -6.19
CA GLU A 208 17.25 -6.80 -6.88
C GLU A 208 16.61 -8.01 -6.17
N GLY A 209 15.43 -7.75 -5.59
CA GLY A 209 14.66 -8.76 -4.87
C GLY A 209 15.19 -9.13 -3.49
N LYS A 210 16.09 -8.34 -2.91
CA LYS A 210 16.63 -8.51 -1.56
C LYS A 210 16.28 -7.32 -0.68
N LEU A 211 16.14 -7.57 0.61
CA LEU A 211 16.04 -6.54 1.62
C LEU A 211 17.42 -5.93 1.88
N ARG A 212 17.55 -4.61 1.75
CA ARG A 212 18.80 -3.87 2.00
C ARG A 212 18.78 -3.14 3.32
N ALA A 213 17.64 -2.57 3.67
CA ALA A 213 17.45 -1.92 4.94
C ALA A 213 16.00 -2.07 5.41
N ASN A 214 15.82 -2.09 6.73
CA ASN A 214 14.52 -2.09 7.39
C ASN A 214 14.65 -1.27 8.67
N CYS A 215 14.59 0.05 8.53
CA CYS A 215 14.97 0.98 9.59
C CYS A 215 14.32 2.36 9.42
N THR A 216 14.41 3.18 10.46
CA THR A 216 14.00 4.58 10.47
C THR A 216 14.99 5.46 9.72
N MET A 217 14.60 6.72 9.41
CA MET A 217 15.51 7.69 8.78
C MET A 217 16.74 7.98 9.64
N ALA A 218 16.57 8.02 10.96
CA ALA A 218 17.67 8.27 11.90
C ALA A 218 18.70 7.12 11.86
N GLU A 219 18.23 5.87 11.82
CA GLU A 219 19.08 4.69 11.71
C GLU A 219 19.81 4.63 10.37
N LEU A 220 19.11 4.92 9.25
CA LEU A 220 19.74 5.02 7.91
C LEU A 220 20.85 6.06 7.90
N ARG A 221 20.61 7.26 8.42
CA ARG A 221 21.61 8.33 8.49
C ARG A 221 22.83 7.93 9.33
N ALA A 222 22.61 7.23 10.43
CA ALA A 222 23.68 6.74 11.30
C ALA A 222 24.51 5.65 10.62
N GLU A 223 23.86 4.67 9.98
CA GLU A 223 24.51 3.55 9.29
C GLU A 223 25.46 4.04 8.16
N PHE A 224 25.02 5.04 7.40
CA PHE A 224 25.79 5.60 6.28
C PHE A 224 26.71 6.77 6.67
N ASN A 225 26.75 7.18 7.97
CA ASN A 225 27.48 8.37 8.42
C ASN A 225 27.12 9.64 7.64
N LEU A 226 25.85 9.82 7.30
CA LEU A 226 25.30 10.91 6.49
C LEU A 226 24.18 11.66 7.26
N PRO A 227 24.49 12.42 8.33
CA PRO A 227 23.51 12.95 9.28
C PRO A 227 22.50 13.93 8.68
N GLU A 228 22.86 14.64 7.63
CA GLU A 228 22.01 15.65 6.97
C GLU A 228 21.46 15.18 5.61
N SER A 229 21.77 13.96 5.19
CA SER A 229 21.37 13.47 3.86
C SER A 229 19.88 13.14 3.79
N SER A 230 19.32 13.37 2.61
CA SER A 230 17.97 12.95 2.24
C SER A 230 17.90 11.43 2.03
N LEU A 231 16.68 10.91 2.01
CA LEU A 231 16.44 9.49 1.65
C LEU A 231 16.92 9.18 0.22
N ASP A 232 16.84 10.17 -0.69
CA ASP A 232 17.37 10.05 -2.06
C ASP A 232 18.90 9.84 -2.07
N ASP A 233 19.64 10.63 -1.28
CA ASP A 233 21.10 10.52 -1.20
C ASP A 233 21.54 9.18 -0.63
N ILE A 234 20.87 8.73 0.45
CA ILE A 234 21.16 7.44 1.08
C ILE A 234 20.81 6.29 0.14
N TYR A 235 19.67 6.36 -0.56
CA TYR A 235 19.30 5.36 -1.54
C TYR A 235 20.33 5.24 -2.68
N LEU A 236 20.84 6.36 -3.15
CA LEU A 236 21.91 6.38 -4.16
C LEU A 236 23.21 5.74 -3.63
N ALA A 237 23.56 5.97 -2.36
CA ALA A 237 24.72 5.33 -1.71
C ALA A 237 24.53 3.82 -1.65
N LEU A 238 23.39 3.34 -1.14
CA LEU A 238 23.01 1.93 -1.07
C LEU A 238 23.13 1.18 -2.41
N THR A 239 22.80 1.85 -3.52
CA THR A 239 22.80 1.23 -4.85
C THR A 239 24.13 1.32 -5.57
N LYS A 240 25.06 2.18 -5.12
CA LYS A 240 26.41 2.33 -5.71
C LYS A 240 27.43 1.32 -5.16
N GLU A 241 27.32 0.91 -3.90
CA GLU A 241 28.24 -0.03 -3.27
C GLU A 241 28.29 -1.40 -3.96
N GLU A 242 27.26 -1.80 -4.69
CA GLU A 242 27.23 -3.10 -5.42
C GLU A 242 27.96 -3.10 -6.77
N LYS A 243 28.33 -1.94 -7.31
CA LYS A 243 29.09 -1.88 -8.59
C LYS A 243 30.59 -2.09 -8.44
N VAL A 244 31.08 -2.27 -7.21
CA VAL A 244 32.52 -2.36 -6.88
C VAL A 244 32.91 -3.75 -6.32
N GLY A 245 31.95 -4.70 -6.23
CA GLY A 245 32.20 -6.08 -5.76
C GLY A 245 32.18 -7.11 -6.87
#